data_78ee70b47a5a51007a3650a5a56ab501
#
_entry.id   78ee70b47a5a51007a3650a5a56ab501
#
_cell.length_a   1.000
_cell.length_b   1.000
_cell.length_c   1.000
_cell.angle_alpha   90.00
_cell.angle_beta   90.00
_cell.angle_gamma   90.00
#
_symmetry.space_group_name_H-M   'P 1'
#
loop_
_entity.id
_entity.type
_entity.pdbx_description
1 polymer ?
#
loop_
_entity_poly.entity_id
_entity_poly.type
_entity_poly.pdbx_seq_one_letter_code
_entity_poly.pdbx_strand_id
1 'polypeptide(L)'
;MLKTDYKDDLFEGERKYKMTTDTEGKVTLKDATTYTQKGTSFGALDMNNTNTAVNRLYGEKSVTLTQAGWTSTPPYAQTIKVEGMLDTDRPFIECAADITSKAEKTRLRKEWDKVDRIVTEEGQFTAYCNFEKPSMDLPLKIKGA
;
A
#
# COMPACT_ATOMS: atom_id res chain seq x y z
N MET A 1 6.21 -1.48 -9.10
CA MET A 1 7.49 -1.32 -8.35
C MET A 1 8.00 0.09 -8.58
N LEU A 2 8.48 0.76 -7.55
CA LEU A 2 9.08 2.09 -7.71
C LEU A 2 10.38 2.00 -8.51
N LYS A 3 10.69 3.06 -9.26
CA LYS A 3 11.92 3.15 -10.04
C LYS A 3 13.13 3.30 -9.09
N THR A 4 14.17 2.50 -9.30
CA THR A 4 15.39 2.46 -8.47
C THR A 4 16.68 2.68 -9.27
N ASP A 5 16.55 3.00 -10.57
CA ASP A 5 17.65 3.13 -11.52
C ASP A 5 17.79 4.56 -12.07
N TYR A 6 17.51 5.56 -11.23
CA TYR A 6 17.76 6.96 -11.59
C TYR A 6 19.25 7.17 -11.89
N LYS A 7 19.52 7.96 -12.92
CA LYS A 7 20.87 8.29 -13.36
C LYS A 7 21.08 9.79 -13.33
N ASP A 8 22.28 10.22 -12.99
CA ASP A 8 22.69 11.60 -13.07
C ASP A 8 23.10 11.97 -14.50
N ASP A 9 23.02 13.27 -14.82
CA ASP A 9 23.66 13.82 -16.02
C ASP A 9 25.19 13.71 -15.87
N LEU A 10 25.87 13.12 -16.85
CA LEU A 10 27.33 13.10 -16.95
C LEU A 10 27.76 13.89 -18.18
N PHE A 11 28.66 14.83 -18.00
CA PHE A 11 29.24 15.68 -19.04
C PHE A 11 30.65 16.13 -18.64
N GLU A 12 31.46 16.54 -19.62
CA GLU A 12 32.77 17.11 -19.37
C GLU A 12 32.72 18.64 -19.36
N GLY A 13 33.42 19.25 -18.41
CA GLY A 13 33.52 20.70 -18.25
C GLY A 13 32.26 21.30 -17.64
N GLU A 14 31.91 22.50 -18.06
CA GLU A 14 30.78 23.26 -17.55
C GLU A 14 29.51 23.07 -18.39
N ARG A 15 28.33 23.24 -17.77
CA ARG A 15 27.04 23.24 -18.49
C ARG A 15 27.00 24.43 -19.46
N LYS A 16 26.54 24.16 -20.68
CA LYS A 16 26.42 25.14 -21.75
C LYS A 16 24.98 25.44 -22.07
N TYR A 17 24.66 26.72 -22.30
CA TYR A 17 23.32 27.16 -22.64
C TYR A 17 23.34 28.00 -23.90
N LYS A 18 22.36 27.80 -24.78
CA LYS A 18 22.08 28.69 -25.90
C LYS A 18 20.96 29.65 -25.48
N MET A 19 21.24 30.95 -25.59
CA MET A 19 20.27 31.99 -25.36
C MET A 19 19.59 32.38 -26.68
N THR A 20 18.28 32.48 -26.67
CA THR A 20 17.50 33.04 -27.80
C THR A 20 16.51 34.06 -27.25
N THR A 21 16.34 35.17 -27.98
CA THR A 21 15.37 36.21 -27.63
C THR A 21 14.29 36.21 -28.72
N ASP A 22 13.03 36.22 -28.33
CA ASP A 22 11.90 36.34 -29.27
C ASP A 22 11.62 37.81 -29.66
N THR A 23 10.64 38.01 -30.53
CA THR A 23 10.24 39.32 -31.03
C THR A 23 9.62 40.23 -29.95
N GLU A 24 9.20 39.66 -28.81
CA GLU A 24 8.66 40.37 -27.65
C GLU A 24 9.75 40.70 -26.60
N GLY A 25 11.00 40.36 -26.88
CA GLY A 25 12.12 40.58 -25.95
C GLY A 25 12.24 39.53 -24.84
N LYS A 26 11.46 38.43 -24.88
CA LYS A 26 11.58 37.32 -23.92
C LYS A 26 12.80 36.48 -24.25
N VAL A 27 13.54 36.12 -23.21
CA VAL A 27 14.75 35.30 -23.33
C VAL A 27 14.44 33.85 -22.94
N THR A 28 14.85 32.94 -23.80
CA THR A 28 14.81 31.52 -23.55
C THR A 28 16.22 30.95 -23.48
N LEU A 29 16.53 30.21 -22.40
CA LEU A 29 17.78 29.46 -22.27
C LEU A 29 17.51 28.00 -22.61
N LYS A 30 18.23 27.48 -23.61
CA LYS A 30 18.19 26.09 -24.03
C LYS A 30 19.49 25.41 -23.62
N ASP A 31 19.40 24.30 -22.95
CA ASP A 31 20.57 23.48 -22.62
C ASP A 31 21.25 23.00 -23.91
N ALA A 32 22.53 23.34 -24.06
CA ALA A 32 23.40 22.99 -25.16
C ALA A 32 24.62 22.19 -24.70
N THR A 33 24.55 21.60 -23.53
CA THR A 33 25.60 20.74 -22.95
C THR A 33 25.68 19.44 -23.73
N THR A 34 26.91 19.00 -24.03
CA THR A 34 27.14 17.66 -24.59
C THR A 34 27.25 16.67 -23.46
N TYR A 35 26.26 15.78 -23.34
CA TYR A 35 26.21 14.78 -22.31
C TYR A 35 26.84 13.47 -22.78
N THR A 36 27.66 12.87 -21.95
CA THR A 36 28.12 11.48 -22.12
C THR A 36 27.06 10.49 -21.60
N GLN A 37 26.27 10.94 -20.61
CA GLN A 37 25.06 10.25 -20.15
C GLN A 37 23.99 11.29 -19.84
N LYS A 38 22.82 11.14 -20.42
CA LYS A 38 21.64 11.94 -20.04
C LYS A 38 21.00 11.35 -18.79
N GLY A 39 20.83 12.17 -17.79
CA GLY A 39 20.19 11.76 -16.54
C GLY A 39 18.70 11.49 -16.70
N THR A 40 18.15 10.83 -15.70
CA THR A 40 16.73 10.55 -15.62
C THR A 40 16.00 11.74 -15.00
N SER A 41 14.95 12.22 -15.66
CA SER A 41 14.09 13.24 -15.05
C SER A 41 13.42 12.67 -13.80
N PHE A 42 13.48 13.44 -12.70
CA PHE A 42 12.73 13.19 -11.48
C PHE A 42 11.69 14.30 -11.36
N GLY A 43 10.44 13.92 -11.17
CA GLY A 43 9.33 14.87 -11.18
C GLY A 43 8.27 14.58 -10.11
N ALA A 44 7.20 15.36 -10.16
CA ALA A 44 6.09 15.23 -9.22
C ALA A 44 5.48 13.81 -9.20
N LEU A 45 5.42 13.15 -10.36
CA LEU A 45 4.90 11.79 -10.45
C LEU A 45 5.74 10.78 -9.65
N ASP A 46 7.07 10.88 -9.72
CA ASP A 46 7.97 9.99 -8.99
C ASP A 46 7.82 10.18 -7.48
N MET A 47 7.73 11.45 -7.03
CA MET A 47 7.49 11.79 -5.63
C MET A 47 6.13 11.30 -5.16
N ASN A 48 5.07 11.51 -5.95
CA ASN A 48 3.72 11.06 -5.60
C ASN A 48 3.64 9.55 -5.49
N ASN A 49 4.27 8.81 -6.40
CA ASN A 49 4.34 7.35 -6.34
C ASN A 49 5.07 6.88 -5.07
N THR A 50 6.16 7.54 -4.71
CA THR A 50 6.90 7.25 -3.48
C THR A 50 6.03 7.52 -2.25
N ASN A 51 5.40 8.69 -2.19
CA ASN A 51 4.52 9.05 -1.07
C ASN A 51 3.33 8.09 -0.95
N THR A 52 2.73 7.68 -2.05
CA THR A 52 1.64 6.71 -2.06
C THR A 52 2.11 5.37 -1.49
N ALA A 53 3.26 4.86 -1.92
CA ALA A 53 3.82 3.62 -1.41
C ALA A 53 4.14 3.70 0.10
N VAL A 54 4.72 4.82 0.53
CA VAL A 54 5.02 5.07 1.96
C VAL A 54 3.73 5.16 2.77
N ASN A 55 2.73 5.90 2.30
CA ASN A 55 1.45 6.05 2.99
C ASN A 55 0.72 4.71 3.14
N ARG A 56 0.81 3.82 2.14
CA ARG A 56 0.25 2.46 2.24
C ARG A 56 0.96 1.63 3.30
N LEU A 57 2.30 1.74 3.42
CA LEU A 57 3.06 1.00 4.44
C LEU A 57 2.75 1.46 5.86
N TYR A 58 2.52 2.76 6.08
CA TYR A 58 2.24 3.34 7.39
C TYR A 58 0.75 3.48 7.70
N GLY A 59 -0.10 3.49 6.69
CA GLY A 59 -1.55 3.56 6.86
C GLY A 59 -2.09 2.37 7.65
N GLU A 60 -2.96 2.64 8.62
CA GLU A 60 -3.70 1.63 9.38
C GLU A 60 -5.18 1.72 9.03
N LYS A 61 -5.78 0.57 8.74
CA LYS A 61 -7.21 0.45 8.48
C LYS A 61 -7.84 -0.47 9.52
N SER A 62 -9.03 -0.09 9.98
CA SER A 62 -9.80 -0.89 10.93
C SER A 62 -11.03 -1.46 10.24
N VAL A 63 -11.25 -2.76 10.38
CA VAL A 63 -12.42 -3.49 9.85
C VAL A 63 -12.87 -4.52 10.87
N THR A 64 -14.02 -5.15 10.64
CA THR A 64 -14.53 -6.19 11.55
C THR A 64 -15.00 -7.40 10.75
N LEU A 65 -14.49 -8.58 11.08
CA LEU A 65 -15.12 -9.84 10.70
C LEU A 65 -16.30 -10.06 11.62
N THR A 66 -17.52 -9.92 11.11
CA THR A 66 -18.72 -10.06 11.93
C THR A 66 -19.13 -11.51 12.12
N GLN A 67 -19.67 -11.85 13.28
CA GLN A 67 -20.19 -13.22 13.54
C GLN A 67 -21.19 -13.68 12.47
N ALA A 68 -22.04 -12.79 12.00
CA ALA A 68 -23.10 -13.10 11.03
C ALA A 68 -22.61 -13.13 9.57
N GLY A 69 -21.42 -12.61 9.27
CA GLY A 69 -20.92 -12.39 7.90
C GLY A 69 -20.35 -13.63 7.24
N TRP A 70 -20.19 -14.74 7.96
CA TRP A 70 -19.62 -15.97 7.45
C TRP A 70 -20.63 -16.79 6.65
N THR A 71 -20.16 -17.48 5.61
CA THR A 71 -20.97 -18.45 4.87
C THR A 71 -21.55 -19.52 5.78
N SER A 72 -22.56 -20.27 5.31
CA SER A 72 -23.26 -21.28 6.12
C SER A 72 -22.57 -22.64 6.18
N THR A 73 -21.68 -22.93 5.21
CA THR A 73 -21.01 -24.22 5.06
C THR A 73 -19.49 -24.05 4.98
N PRO A 74 -18.70 -25.01 5.50
CA PRO A 74 -17.25 -24.96 5.36
C PRO A 74 -16.78 -25.21 3.89
N PRO A 75 -15.67 -24.62 3.47
CA PRO A 75 -14.91 -23.65 4.24
C PRO A 75 -15.72 -22.37 4.43
N TYR A 76 -15.90 -21.95 5.67
CA TYR A 76 -16.57 -20.70 5.97
C TYR A 76 -15.73 -19.54 5.45
N ALA A 77 -16.36 -18.58 4.77
CA ALA A 77 -15.69 -17.44 4.18
C ALA A 77 -16.41 -16.14 4.51
N GLN A 78 -15.65 -15.08 4.71
CA GLN A 78 -16.17 -13.73 4.84
C GLN A 78 -15.28 -12.75 4.04
N THR A 79 -15.88 -12.00 3.13
CA THR A 79 -15.19 -10.98 2.34
C THR A 79 -15.42 -9.60 2.94
N ILE A 80 -14.34 -8.85 3.12
CA ILE A 80 -14.33 -7.49 3.65
C ILE A 80 -13.72 -6.54 2.62
N LYS A 81 -14.42 -5.45 2.30
CA LYS A 81 -13.89 -4.39 1.44
C LYS A 81 -12.85 -3.57 2.19
N VAL A 82 -11.71 -3.35 1.54
CA VAL A 82 -10.60 -2.54 2.05
C VAL A 82 -10.07 -1.69 0.90
N GLU A 83 -10.47 -0.43 0.86
CA GLU A 83 -10.07 0.49 -0.21
C GLU A 83 -8.55 0.54 -0.39
N GLY A 84 -8.08 0.44 -1.62
CA GLY A 84 -6.66 0.48 -1.99
C GLY A 84 -5.87 -0.80 -1.72
N MET A 85 -6.50 -1.86 -1.22
CA MET A 85 -5.86 -3.18 -1.15
C MET A 85 -5.63 -3.73 -2.56
N LEU A 86 -4.49 -4.38 -2.78
CA LEU A 86 -4.16 -5.06 -4.02
C LEU A 86 -4.07 -6.57 -3.79
N ASP A 87 -4.26 -7.34 -4.84
CA ASP A 87 -4.10 -8.81 -4.84
C ASP A 87 -2.67 -9.26 -4.50
N THR A 88 -1.69 -8.40 -4.81
CA THR A 88 -0.28 -8.62 -4.51
C THR A 88 0.14 -8.23 -3.10
N ASP A 89 -0.73 -7.58 -2.32
CA ASP A 89 -0.43 -7.17 -0.97
C ASP A 89 -0.21 -8.36 -0.03
N ARG A 90 0.63 -8.12 0.97
CA ARG A 90 0.87 -9.04 2.09
C ARG A 90 0.80 -8.23 3.38
N PRO A 91 -0.40 -7.73 3.72
CA PRO A 91 -0.58 -6.84 4.86
C PRO A 91 -0.34 -7.58 6.18
N PHE A 92 0.12 -6.85 7.17
CA PHE A 92 0.04 -7.31 8.55
C PHE A 92 -1.38 -7.10 9.05
N ILE A 93 -2.03 -8.19 9.48
CA ILE A 93 -3.40 -8.17 10.00
C ILE A 93 -3.38 -8.72 11.42
N GLU A 94 -3.88 -7.96 12.36
CA GLU A 94 -4.02 -8.38 13.75
C GLU A 94 -5.46 -8.25 14.23
N CYS A 95 -5.86 -9.15 15.12
CA CYS A 95 -7.11 -9.01 15.85
C CYS A 95 -6.87 -8.06 17.03
N ALA A 96 -7.42 -6.86 16.95
CA ALA A 96 -7.18 -5.77 17.88
C ALA A 96 -8.50 -5.29 18.49
N ALA A 97 -8.77 -5.68 19.72
CA ALA A 97 -9.90 -5.19 20.51
C ALA A 97 -9.40 -4.54 21.79
N ASP A 98 -10.15 -3.57 22.30
CA ASP A 98 -9.96 -3.04 23.64
C ASP A 98 -10.38 -4.10 24.64
N ILE A 99 -9.37 -4.74 25.28
CA ILE A 99 -9.57 -5.87 26.17
C ILE A 99 -9.40 -5.41 27.60
N THR A 100 -10.45 -5.57 28.40
CA THR A 100 -10.47 -5.16 29.80
C THR A 100 -10.16 -6.30 30.77
N SER A 101 -10.23 -7.56 30.32
CA SER A 101 -9.99 -8.71 31.17
C SER A 101 -9.18 -9.84 30.50
N LYS A 102 -8.53 -10.68 31.33
CA LYS A 102 -7.82 -11.87 30.87
C LYS A 102 -8.76 -12.88 30.20
N ALA A 103 -10.00 -12.96 30.67
CA ALA A 103 -11.01 -13.88 30.12
C ALA A 103 -11.39 -13.46 28.68
N GLU A 104 -11.64 -12.17 28.45
CA GLU A 104 -11.90 -11.63 27.11
C GLU A 104 -10.74 -11.85 26.16
N LYS A 105 -9.51 -11.59 26.61
CA LYS A 105 -8.31 -11.84 25.83
C LYS A 105 -8.19 -13.31 25.40
N THR A 106 -8.47 -14.24 26.32
CA THR A 106 -8.42 -15.68 26.03
C THR A 106 -9.51 -16.08 25.06
N ARG A 107 -10.72 -15.52 25.20
CA ARG A 107 -11.83 -15.77 24.29
C ARG A 107 -11.52 -15.24 22.89
N LEU A 108 -11.08 -14.00 22.77
CA LEU A 108 -10.75 -13.37 21.49
C LEU A 108 -9.69 -14.17 20.74
N ARG A 109 -8.64 -14.60 21.42
CA ARG A 109 -7.60 -15.44 20.82
C ARG A 109 -8.14 -16.74 20.27
N LYS A 110 -8.96 -17.46 21.05
CA LYS A 110 -9.59 -18.71 20.61
C LYS A 110 -10.46 -18.52 19.38
N GLU A 111 -11.17 -17.42 19.30
CA GLU A 111 -12.02 -17.12 18.15
C GLU A 111 -11.19 -16.70 16.94
N TRP A 112 -10.10 -15.94 17.15
CA TRP A 112 -9.16 -15.56 16.09
C TRP A 112 -8.41 -16.77 15.53
N ASP A 113 -8.02 -17.73 16.38
CA ASP A 113 -7.33 -18.96 15.98
C ASP A 113 -8.15 -19.86 15.03
N LYS A 114 -9.46 -19.59 14.88
CA LYS A 114 -10.32 -20.29 13.89
C LYS A 114 -10.13 -19.76 12.47
N VAL A 115 -9.52 -18.61 12.29
CA VAL A 115 -9.24 -18.04 10.97
C VAL A 115 -7.97 -18.65 10.44
N ASP A 116 -8.10 -19.58 9.49
CA ASP A 116 -6.98 -20.36 8.96
C ASP A 116 -6.14 -19.59 7.95
N ARG A 117 -6.77 -18.71 7.16
CA ARG A 117 -6.08 -17.93 6.13
C ARG A 117 -6.86 -16.71 5.72
N ILE A 118 -6.12 -15.74 5.18
CA ILE A 118 -6.66 -14.56 4.53
C ILE A 118 -6.06 -14.46 3.13
N VAL A 119 -6.91 -14.17 2.13
CA VAL A 119 -6.52 -13.97 0.73
C VAL A 119 -6.85 -12.55 0.35
N THR A 120 -5.85 -11.82 -0.13
CA THR A 120 -6.00 -10.44 -0.62
C THR A 120 -6.45 -10.45 -2.08
N GLU A 121 -7.33 -9.53 -2.43
CA GLU A 121 -7.85 -9.29 -3.76
C GLU A 121 -7.93 -7.77 -4.00
N GLU A 122 -8.18 -7.37 -5.22
CA GLU A 122 -8.35 -5.94 -5.55
C GLU A 122 -9.53 -5.33 -4.75
N GLY A 123 -9.22 -4.36 -3.89
CA GLY A 123 -10.19 -3.63 -3.06
C GLY A 123 -10.79 -4.41 -1.89
N GLN A 124 -10.32 -5.62 -1.58
CA GLN A 124 -10.89 -6.47 -0.53
C GLN A 124 -9.94 -7.57 -0.08
N PHE A 125 -10.32 -8.26 0.99
CA PHE A 125 -9.77 -9.57 1.33
C PHE A 125 -10.88 -10.54 1.70
N THR A 126 -10.59 -11.83 1.60
CA THR A 126 -11.47 -12.90 2.07
C THR A 126 -10.78 -13.71 3.15
N ALA A 127 -11.39 -13.78 4.33
CA ALA A 127 -10.97 -14.65 5.43
C ALA A 127 -11.67 -16.02 5.34
N TYR A 128 -10.95 -17.08 5.66
CA TYR A 128 -11.44 -18.45 5.60
C TYR A 128 -11.24 -19.18 6.92
N CYS A 129 -12.25 -19.97 7.29
CA CYS A 129 -12.20 -20.92 8.38
C CYS A 129 -12.59 -22.31 7.85
N ASN A 130 -11.72 -23.31 7.97
CA ASN A 130 -11.95 -24.62 7.37
C ASN A 130 -12.88 -25.52 8.21
N PHE A 131 -12.87 -25.35 9.53
CA PHE A 131 -13.56 -26.25 10.44
C PHE A 131 -14.66 -25.56 11.25
N GLU A 132 -14.34 -24.46 11.92
CA GLU A 132 -15.25 -23.70 12.77
C GLU A 132 -15.15 -22.23 12.46
N LYS A 133 -16.29 -21.54 12.45
CA LYS A 133 -16.32 -20.08 12.30
C LYS A 133 -16.35 -19.39 13.66
N PRO A 134 -15.85 -18.15 13.76
CA PRO A 134 -15.93 -17.36 14.97
C PRO A 134 -17.36 -17.16 15.45
N SER A 135 -17.55 -17.27 16.76
CA SER A 135 -18.83 -17.07 17.44
C SER A 135 -19.03 -15.64 17.97
N MET A 136 -18.15 -14.72 17.61
CA MET A 136 -18.21 -13.33 17.96
C MET A 136 -17.59 -12.46 16.87
N ASP A 137 -17.82 -11.16 16.92
CA ASP A 137 -17.16 -10.21 16.05
C ASP A 137 -15.66 -10.11 16.36
N LEU A 138 -14.85 -10.05 15.32
CA LEU A 138 -13.40 -9.92 15.41
C LEU A 138 -12.98 -8.58 14.81
N PRO A 139 -12.69 -7.56 15.64
CA PRO A 139 -12.14 -6.31 15.16
C PRO A 139 -10.70 -6.50 14.71
N LEU A 140 -10.38 -6.03 13.51
CA LEU A 140 -9.08 -6.18 12.88
C LEU A 140 -8.44 -4.83 12.62
N LYS A 141 -7.13 -4.77 12.77
CA LYS A 141 -6.27 -3.72 12.26
C LYS A 141 -5.41 -4.25 11.14
N ILE A 142 -5.33 -3.50 10.06
CA ILE A 142 -4.64 -3.86 8.82
C ILE A 142 -3.60 -2.80 8.54
N LYS A 143 -2.36 -3.20 8.31
CA LYS A 143 -1.25 -2.33 7.96
C LYS A 143 -0.55 -2.83 6.71
N GLY A 144 -0.22 -1.91 5.80
CA GLY A 144 0.47 -2.28 4.54
C GLY A 144 -0.49 -2.70 3.42
N ALA A 145 -1.69 -2.09 3.38
CA ALA A 145 -2.68 -2.29 2.33
C ALA A 145 -3.22 -0.96 1.81
#